data_175e75305ef33fed3289b0cc969b35c0
#
_entry.id   175e75305ef33fed3289b0cc969b35c0
#
_cell.length_a   1.000
_cell.length_b   1.000
_cell.length_c   1.000
_cell.angle_alpha   90.00
_cell.angle_beta   90.00
_cell.angle_gamma   90.00
#
_symmetry.space_group_name_H-M   'P 1'
#
loop_
_entity.id
_entity.type
_entity.pdbx_description
1 polymer ?
#
loop_
_entity_poly.entity_id
_entity_poly.type
_entity_poly.pdbx_seq_one_letter_code
_entity_poly.pdbx_strand_id
1 'polypeptide(L)'
;MATTLTRLELRDAVRQRADIVNSQFITDAELNSYINQSYFELYDLLISKYGDNYYVAPVYTITTDGINDQYALPSSPAFYKLLGVDLGLSNTSDSFVTIRPFEFIDRNRYAVPNFQSFYGLTNLRYRINGDKIWFTPIPAANQRIRLWYIPRMTTLSADGDTVDGISGWTEYIICDAAMKCMQKEESDVSVLMAEKQMLIKRIEAMAESRDVGSPARVSDNMYSDFSFPSGSGGNFGGG
;
A
#
# COMPACT_ATOMS: atom_id res chain seq x y z
N MET A 1 -9.92 -3.56 24.66
CA MET A 1 -10.87 -3.87 23.57
C MET A 1 -10.81 -2.74 22.57
N ALA A 2 -10.58 -3.04 21.30
CA ALA A 2 -10.69 -2.02 20.26
C ALA A 2 -12.17 -1.65 20.14
N THR A 3 -12.50 -0.41 20.41
CA THR A 3 -13.87 0.09 20.24
C THR A 3 -14.01 0.48 18.77
N THR A 4 -14.57 -0.41 17.96
CA THR A 4 -14.96 -0.09 16.59
C THR A 4 -16.24 0.71 16.64
N LEU A 5 -16.21 1.94 16.10
CA LEU A 5 -17.41 2.77 15.97
C LEU A 5 -18.15 2.42 14.68
N THR A 6 -19.46 2.35 14.77
CA THR A 6 -20.34 2.24 13.61
C THR A 6 -20.43 3.59 12.88
N ARG A 7 -20.84 3.56 11.59
CA ARG A 7 -21.09 4.81 10.85
C ARG A 7 -22.10 5.72 11.55
N LEU A 8 -23.12 5.14 12.18
CA LEU A 8 -24.11 5.91 12.96
C LEU A 8 -23.44 6.63 14.14
N GLU A 9 -22.65 5.90 14.93
CA GLU A 9 -21.93 6.48 16.08
C GLU A 9 -20.93 7.54 15.65
N LEU A 10 -20.23 7.33 14.52
CA LEU A 10 -19.35 8.35 13.94
C LEU A 10 -20.12 9.60 13.54
N ARG A 11 -21.29 9.46 12.92
CA ARG A 11 -22.14 10.59 12.54
C ARG A 11 -22.58 11.41 13.76
N ASP A 12 -23.00 10.73 14.80
CA ASP A 12 -23.42 11.39 16.05
C ASP A 12 -22.24 12.10 16.73
N ALA A 13 -21.07 11.46 16.78
CA ALA A 13 -19.85 12.05 17.33
C ALA A 13 -19.38 13.29 16.52
N VAL A 14 -19.47 13.24 15.19
CA VAL A 14 -19.12 14.38 14.33
C VAL A 14 -20.10 15.54 14.55
N ARG A 15 -21.42 15.26 14.64
CA ARG A 15 -22.45 16.29 14.94
C ARG A 15 -22.21 16.97 16.28
N GLN A 16 -21.83 16.19 17.31
CA GLN A 16 -21.49 16.72 18.62
C GLN A 16 -20.22 17.57 18.59
N ARG A 17 -19.19 17.11 17.89
CA ARG A 17 -17.91 17.80 17.80
C ARG A 17 -18.00 19.12 17.04
N ALA A 18 -18.81 19.18 16.00
CA ALA A 18 -19.02 20.38 15.19
C ALA A 18 -20.14 21.29 15.73
N ASP A 19 -20.79 20.96 16.88
CA ASP A 19 -21.92 21.65 17.46
C ASP A 19 -23.13 21.82 16.51
N ILE A 20 -23.38 20.83 15.67
CA ILE A 20 -24.43 20.81 14.65
C ILE A 20 -25.53 19.78 14.94
N VAL A 21 -25.70 19.36 16.17
CA VAL A 21 -26.63 18.29 16.59
C VAL A 21 -28.04 18.48 16.04
N ASN A 22 -28.56 19.70 16.05
CA ASN A 22 -29.90 20.06 15.60
C ASN A 22 -29.91 20.76 14.23
N SER A 23 -28.77 20.92 13.57
CA SER A 23 -28.67 21.58 12.28
C SER A 23 -29.15 20.68 11.17
N GLN A 24 -30.00 21.22 10.28
CA GLN A 24 -30.41 20.59 9.02
C GLN A 24 -29.59 21.10 7.83
N PHE A 25 -28.69 22.04 8.06
CA PHE A 25 -27.85 22.62 7.00
C PHE A 25 -26.89 21.58 6.37
N ILE A 26 -26.42 20.65 7.20
CA ILE A 26 -25.63 19.51 6.74
C ILE A 26 -26.50 18.26 6.82
N THR A 27 -26.82 17.70 5.65
CA THR A 27 -27.63 16.48 5.56
C THR A 27 -26.85 15.25 5.99
N ASP A 28 -27.54 14.18 6.40
CA ASP A 28 -26.90 12.90 6.73
C ASP A 28 -26.10 12.32 5.56
N ALA A 29 -26.57 12.52 4.32
CA ALA A 29 -25.86 12.06 3.13
C ALA A 29 -24.52 12.78 2.94
N GLU A 30 -24.48 14.10 3.14
CA GLU A 30 -23.23 14.87 3.08
C GLU A 30 -22.28 14.48 4.21
N LEU A 31 -22.81 14.35 5.42
CA LEU A 31 -22.03 13.97 6.59
C LEU A 31 -21.40 12.57 6.40
N ASN A 32 -22.17 11.61 5.88
CA ASN A 32 -21.66 10.29 5.52
C ASN A 32 -20.56 10.36 4.44
N SER A 33 -20.67 11.30 3.49
CA SER A 33 -19.63 11.55 2.50
C SER A 33 -18.35 12.08 3.15
N TYR A 34 -18.45 13.06 4.07
CA TYR A 34 -17.30 13.59 4.79
C TYR A 34 -16.64 12.52 5.67
N ILE A 35 -17.43 11.69 6.37
CA ILE A 35 -16.90 10.57 7.16
C ILE A 35 -16.11 9.58 6.28
N ASN A 36 -16.66 9.20 5.12
CA ASN A 36 -15.95 8.30 4.20
C ASN A 36 -14.68 8.93 3.62
N GLN A 37 -14.68 10.22 3.30
CA GLN A 37 -13.48 10.94 2.86
C GLN A 37 -12.41 10.98 3.96
N SER A 38 -12.80 11.29 5.20
CA SER A 38 -11.90 11.33 6.35
C SER A 38 -11.34 9.94 6.69
N TYR A 39 -12.16 8.91 6.53
CA TYR A 39 -11.72 7.52 6.69
C TYR A 39 -10.72 7.11 5.60
N PHE A 40 -10.94 7.53 4.36
CA PHE A 40 -10.00 7.29 3.27
C PHE A 40 -8.65 7.99 3.50
N GLU A 41 -8.67 9.25 3.96
CA GLU A 41 -7.44 9.99 4.31
C GLU A 41 -6.67 9.30 5.44
N LEU A 42 -7.39 8.81 6.47
CA LEU A 42 -6.77 8.03 7.55
C LEU A 42 -6.16 6.73 7.02
N TYR A 43 -6.85 6.03 6.13
CA TYR A 43 -6.38 4.80 5.52
C TYR A 43 -5.07 5.01 4.76
N ASP A 44 -5.01 6.05 3.93
CA ASP A 44 -3.79 6.44 3.20
C ASP A 44 -2.66 6.83 4.13
N LEU A 45 -2.95 7.60 5.19
CA LEU A 45 -1.97 7.98 6.20
C LEU A 45 -1.37 6.74 6.88
N LEU A 46 -2.20 5.80 7.28
CA LEU A 46 -1.74 4.57 7.94
C LEU A 46 -0.87 3.71 7.00
N ILE A 47 -1.28 3.52 5.74
CA ILE A 47 -0.47 2.80 4.75
C ILE A 47 0.88 3.49 4.54
N SER A 48 0.90 4.83 4.48
CA SER A 48 2.13 5.58 4.23
C SER A 48 3.11 5.54 5.42
N LYS A 49 2.60 5.49 6.67
CA LYS A 49 3.42 5.59 7.88
C LYS A 49 3.76 4.23 8.50
N TYR A 50 2.81 3.29 8.50
CA TYR A 50 3.04 1.95 9.05
C TYR A 50 3.67 0.99 8.04
N GLY A 51 3.82 1.41 6.78
CA GLY A 51 4.39 0.59 5.73
C GLY A 51 3.45 -0.49 5.21
N ASP A 52 4.04 -1.35 4.39
CA ASP A 52 3.32 -2.25 3.51
C ASP A 52 2.57 -3.39 4.23
N ASN A 53 2.86 -3.64 5.51
CA ASN A 53 2.34 -4.80 6.24
C ASN A 53 1.07 -4.52 7.04
N TYR A 54 0.55 -3.30 7.03
CA TYR A 54 -0.59 -2.94 7.89
C TYR A 54 -1.91 -3.53 7.40
N TYR A 55 -2.17 -3.48 6.11
CA TYR A 55 -3.41 -3.91 5.47
C TYR A 55 -3.17 -4.92 4.34
N VAL A 56 -2.48 -6.00 4.63
CA VAL A 56 -2.25 -7.03 3.60
C VAL A 56 -3.52 -7.84 3.39
N ALA A 57 -4.02 -7.88 2.15
CA ALA A 57 -5.12 -8.75 1.78
C ALA A 57 -4.69 -10.22 1.78
N PRO A 58 -5.67 -11.16 1.86
CA PRO A 58 -5.41 -12.55 1.54
C PRO A 58 -4.74 -12.67 0.17
N VAL A 59 -3.82 -13.62 0.05
CA VAL A 59 -3.07 -13.84 -1.20
C VAL A 59 -4.04 -14.12 -2.35
N TYR A 60 -3.94 -13.31 -3.41
CA TYR A 60 -4.68 -13.55 -4.64
C TYR A 60 -3.84 -14.39 -5.61
N THR A 61 -4.40 -15.46 -6.15
CA THR A 61 -3.70 -16.35 -7.06
C THR A 61 -4.28 -16.26 -8.46
N ILE A 62 -3.42 -15.99 -9.43
CA ILE A 62 -3.70 -16.06 -10.87
C ILE A 62 -3.16 -17.39 -11.38
N THR A 63 -3.97 -18.12 -12.15
CA THR A 63 -3.52 -19.26 -12.94
C THR A 63 -3.38 -18.80 -14.39
N THR A 64 -2.20 -18.95 -14.95
CA THR A 64 -1.90 -18.49 -16.32
C THR A 64 -2.38 -19.48 -17.38
N ASP A 65 -2.70 -18.99 -18.57
CA ASP A 65 -3.21 -19.78 -19.70
C ASP A 65 -2.17 -20.08 -20.78
N GLY A 66 -0.99 -19.46 -20.70
CA GLY A 66 0.08 -19.63 -21.71
C GLY A 66 -0.14 -18.82 -23.00
N ILE A 67 -1.17 -17.99 -23.07
CA ILE A 67 -1.55 -17.23 -24.27
C ILE A 67 -1.54 -15.74 -23.95
N ASN A 68 -2.15 -15.35 -22.82
CA ASN A 68 -2.30 -13.96 -22.45
C ASN A 68 -1.09 -13.47 -21.65
N ASP A 69 -0.68 -12.26 -21.93
CA ASP A 69 0.37 -11.53 -21.19
C ASP A 69 -0.21 -10.62 -20.10
N GLN A 70 -1.54 -10.38 -20.10
CA GLN A 70 -2.21 -9.48 -19.17
C GLN A 70 -3.36 -10.17 -18.46
N TYR A 71 -3.43 -9.97 -17.14
CA TYR A 71 -4.46 -10.53 -16.27
C TYR A 71 -5.09 -9.42 -15.43
N ALA A 72 -6.39 -9.56 -15.14
CA ALA A 72 -7.11 -8.59 -14.32
C ALA A 72 -6.56 -8.58 -12.88
N LEU A 73 -6.52 -7.39 -12.29
CA LEU A 73 -6.22 -7.23 -10.87
C LEU A 73 -7.42 -7.68 -10.01
N PRO A 74 -7.19 -8.00 -8.72
CA PRO A 74 -8.25 -8.41 -7.81
C PRO A 74 -9.37 -7.38 -7.71
N SER A 75 -10.62 -7.84 -7.78
CA SER A 75 -11.81 -6.98 -7.65
C SER A 75 -12.52 -7.16 -6.30
N SER A 76 -12.29 -8.29 -5.59
CA SER A 76 -12.87 -8.57 -4.29
C SER A 76 -11.90 -9.36 -3.40
N PRO A 77 -11.32 -8.73 -2.37
CA PRO A 77 -11.31 -7.29 -2.14
C PRO A 77 -10.59 -6.52 -3.25
N ALA A 78 -11.09 -5.33 -3.58
CA ALA A 78 -10.57 -4.53 -4.69
C ALA A 78 -9.10 -4.14 -4.47
N PHE A 79 -8.32 -4.16 -5.54
CA PHE A 79 -6.92 -3.80 -5.54
C PHE A 79 -6.72 -2.29 -5.25
N TYR A 80 -5.71 -1.98 -4.41
CA TYR A 80 -5.25 -0.62 -4.16
C TYR A 80 -3.76 -0.46 -4.45
N LYS A 81 -2.89 -1.20 -3.75
CA LYS A 81 -1.42 -1.11 -3.89
C LYS A 81 -0.79 -2.49 -3.95
N LEU A 82 0.09 -2.72 -4.92
CA LEU A 82 0.85 -3.96 -5.02
C LEU A 82 2.02 -3.95 -4.04
N LEU A 83 2.24 -5.06 -3.34
CA LEU A 83 3.37 -5.28 -2.44
C LEU A 83 4.42 -6.20 -3.07
N GLY A 84 3.98 -7.24 -3.76
CA GLY A 84 4.88 -8.21 -4.37
C GLY A 84 4.15 -9.17 -5.29
N VAL A 85 4.92 -9.84 -6.13
CA VAL A 85 4.43 -10.86 -7.05
C VAL A 85 5.37 -12.06 -6.99
N ASP A 86 4.79 -13.23 -6.75
CA ASP A 86 5.54 -14.48 -6.66
C ASP A 86 5.07 -15.45 -7.73
N LEU A 87 6.02 -16.10 -8.40
CA LEU A 87 5.79 -17.16 -9.36
C LEU A 87 5.95 -18.52 -8.70
N GLY A 88 4.99 -19.40 -8.83
CA GLY A 88 5.08 -20.79 -8.41
C GLY A 88 6.04 -21.58 -9.32
N LEU A 89 6.97 -22.30 -8.70
CA LEU A 89 7.94 -23.14 -9.43
C LEU A 89 7.29 -24.38 -10.06
N SER A 90 6.15 -24.80 -9.52
CA SER A 90 5.31 -25.85 -10.09
C SER A 90 3.84 -25.63 -9.77
N ASN A 91 2.95 -26.35 -10.45
CA ASN A 91 1.50 -26.26 -10.22
C ASN A 91 1.05 -26.82 -8.87
N THR A 92 1.85 -27.67 -8.25
CA THR A 92 1.49 -28.44 -7.06
C THR A 92 2.33 -28.11 -5.83
N SER A 93 3.54 -27.54 -6.00
CA SER A 93 4.39 -27.20 -4.86
C SER A 93 4.07 -25.81 -4.32
N ASP A 94 4.30 -25.60 -3.02
CA ASP A 94 4.22 -24.31 -2.37
C ASP A 94 5.55 -23.53 -2.44
N SER A 95 6.42 -23.92 -3.36
CA SER A 95 7.67 -23.20 -3.63
C SER A 95 7.41 -22.06 -4.60
N PHE A 96 7.74 -20.85 -4.18
CA PHE A 96 7.55 -19.63 -4.94
C PHE A 96 8.86 -18.85 -5.06
N VAL A 97 9.00 -18.12 -6.15
CA VAL A 97 10.11 -17.18 -6.39
C VAL A 97 9.53 -15.80 -6.64
N THR A 98 10.01 -14.81 -5.92
CA THR A 98 9.58 -13.42 -6.12
C THR A 98 10.12 -12.90 -7.45
N ILE A 99 9.23 -12.43 -8.31
CA ILE A 99 9.57 -11.80 -9.58
C ILE A 99 9.67 -10.28 -9.44
N ARG A 100 10.48 -9.68 -10.30
CA ARG A 100 10.76 -8.23 -10.24
C ARG A 100 9.94 -7.45 -11.27
N PRO A 101 9.61 -6.20 -11.00
CA PRO A 101 9.00 -5.35 -12.00
C PRO A 101 9.99 -5.05 -13.13
N PHE A 102 9.46 -4.64 -14.32
CA PHE A 102 10.25 -4.10 -15.42
C PHE A 102 9.84 -2.65 -15.72
N GLU A 103 10.76 -1.89 -16.26
CA GLU A 103 10.49 -0.56 -16.78
C GLU A 103 9.94 -0.65 -18.22
N PHE A 104 9.02 0.25 -18.57
CA PHE A 104 8.35 0.20 -19.89
C PHE A 104 9.34 0.27 -21.05
N ILE A 105 10.45 0.96 -20.88
CA ILE A 105 11.51 1.06 -21.89
C ILE A 105 12.15 -0.30 -22.18
N ASP A 106 12.22 -1.19 -21.18
CA ASP A 106 12.85 -2.50 -21.27
C ASP A 106 11.88 -3.62 -21.72
N ARG A 107 10.64 -3.30 -22.07
CA ARG A 107 9.61 -4.30 -22.39
C ARG A 107 10.05 -5.35 -23.42
N ASN A 108 10.78 -4.93 -24.47
CA ASN A 108 11.25 -5.81 -25.52
C ASN A 108 12.48 -6.62 -25.11
N ARG A 109 13.27 -6.13 -24.15
CA ARG A 109 14.44 -6.83 -23.62
C ARG A 109 14.07 -8.14 -22.92
N TYR A 110 12.92 -8.15 -22.26
CA TYR A 110 12.43 -9.32 -21.52
C TYR A 110 11.43 -10.17 -22.33
N ALA A 111 11.01 -9.71 -23.52
CA ALA A 111 10.04 -10.40 -24.34
C ALA A 111 10.59 -11.66 -25.05
N VAL A 112 11.90 -11.93 -24.99
CA VAL A 112 12.52 -13.08 -25.64
C VAL A 112 12.12 -14.36 -24.92
N PRO A 113 11.28 -15.25 -25.52
CA PRO A 113 10.97 -16.54 -24.96
C PRO A 113 12.25 -17.41 -24.98
N ASN A 114 12.50 -18.16 -23.94
CA ASN A 114 13.57 -19.17 -23.80
C ASN A 114 14.85 -18.80 -23.05
N PHE A 115 14.82 -17.89 -22.10
CA PHE A 115 15.74 -18.07 -20.99
C PHE A 115 15.06 -18.98 -19.97
N GLN A 116 15.18 -20.29 -20.19
CA GLN A 116 14.78 -21.27 -19.19
C GLN A 116 15.45 -20.95 -17.87
N SER A 117 14.65 -20.99 -16.82
CA SER A 117 15.04 -20.82 -15.43
C SER A 117 16.21 -21.73 -15.07
N PHE A 118 17.42 -21.23 -15.22
CA PHE A 118 18.62 -21.86 -14.69
C PHE A 118 18.64 -21.54 -13.19
N TYR A 119 18.58 -22.55 -12.34
CA TYR A 119 18.65 -22.44 -10.87
C TYR A 119 17.57 -21.55 -10.22
N GLY A 120 16.31 -21.68 -10.62
CA GLY A 120 15.21 -20.93 -9.99
C GLY A 120 15.18 -19.43 -10.33
N LEU A 121 16.04 -18.93 -11.19
CA LEU A 121 16.01 -17.59 -11.73
C LEU A 121 15.01 -17.55 -12.89
N THR A 122 13.82 -17.00 -12.63
CA THR A 122 12.87 -16.75 -13.70
C THR A 122 13.20 -15.46 -14.43
N ASN A 123 13.09 -15.47 -15.76
CA ASN A 123 13.16 -14.26 -16.57
C ASN A 123 11.82 -13.50 -16.61
N LEU A 124 10.77 -14.05 -16.00
CA LEU A 124 9.46 -13.44 -15.94
C LEU A 124 9.53 -12.13 -15.14
N ARG A 125 8.98 -11.08 -15.72
CA ARG A 125 8.86 -9.76 -15.12
C ARG A 125 7.41 -9.31 -15.17
N TYR A 126 7.06 -8.36 -14.34
CA TYR A 126 5.69 -7.82 -14.33
C TYR A 126 5.67 -6.30 -14.32
N ARG A 127 4.54 -5.74 -14.71
CA ARG A 127 4.20 -4.33 -14.58
C ARG A 127 2.71 -4.17 -14.39
N ILE A 128 2.30 -3.19 -13.58
CA ILE A 128 0.90 -2.76 -13.52
C ILE A 128 0.63 -1.83 -14.71
N ASN A 129 -0.44 -2.12 -15.44
CA ASN A 129 -0.91 -1.34 -16.57
C ASN A 129 -2.43 -1.11 -16.45
N GLY A 130 -2.84 0.04 -15.93
CA GLY A 130 -4.23 0.34 -15.62
C GLY A 130 -4.81 -0.61 -14.58
N ASP A 131 -5.85 -1.34 -14.96
CA ASP A 131 -6.57 -2.33 -14.13
C ASP A 131 -6.03 -3.77 -14.27
N LYS A 132 -4.90 -3.93 -14.97
CA LYS A 132 -4.28 -5.23 -15.26
C LYS A 132 -2.84 -5.29 -14.80
N ILE A 133 -2.39 -6.51 -14.54
CA ILE A 133 -1.00 -6.84 -14.40
C ILE A 133 -0.49 -7.45 -15.72
N TRP A 134 0.59 -6.90 -16.25
CA TRP A 134 1.22 -7.33 -17.48
C TRP A 134 2.51 -8.08 -17.16
N PHE A 135 2.67 -9.26 -17.78
CA PHE A 135 3.84 -10.11 -17.65
C PHE A 135 4.66 -10.12 -18.96
N THR A 136 5.97 -10.17 -18.83
CA THR A 136 6.87 -10.35 -19.96
C THR A 136 8.03 -11.28 -19.57
N PRO A 137 8.34 -12.32 -20.38
CA PRO A 137 7.59 -12.83 -21.53
C PRO A 137 6.20 -13.36 -21.12
N ILE A 138 5.41 -13.84 -22.09
CA ILE A 138 4.14 -14.53 -21.81
C ILE A 138 4.41 -15.70 -20.87
N PRO A 139 3.75 -15.78 -19.71
CA PRO A 139 3.95 -16.87 -18.76
C PRO A 139 3.46 -18.20 -19.36
N ALA A 140 4.12 -19.30 -19.04
CA ALA A 140 3.68 -20.62 -19.49
C ALA A 140 2.30 -20.97 -18.92
N ALA A 141 1.56 -21.86 -19.60
CA ALA A 141 0.25 -22.30 -19.13
C ALA A 141 0.31 -22.98 -17.76
N ASN A 142 -0.75 -22.81 -16.99
CA ASN A 142 -0.94 -23.42 -15.68
C ASN A 142 0.10 -23.01 -14.61
N GLN A 143 0.79 -21.91 -14.77
CA GLN A 143 1.64 -21.37 -13.70
C GLN A 143 0.77 -20.64 -12.67
N ARG A 144 1.12 -20.80 -11.39
CA ARG A 144 0.48 -20.07 -10.29
C ARG A 144 1.28 -18.82 -10.00
N ILE A 145 0.62 -17.65 -10.08
CA ILE A 145 1.20 -16.37 -9.72
C ILE A 145 0.44 -15.83 -8.51
N ARG A 146 1.15 -15.54 -7.42
CA ARG A 146 0.60 -14.94 -6.21
C ARG A 146 0.82 -13.44 -6.23
N LEU A 147 -0.26 -12.69 -5.98
CA LEU A 147 -0.22 -11.25 -5.78
C LEU A 147 -0.37 -10.95 -4.29
N TRP A 148 0.61 -10.22 -3.76
CA TRP A 148 0.54 -9.61 -2.44
C TRP A 148 0.15 -8.16 -2.63
N TYR A 149 -0.94 -7.72 -2.03
CA TYR A 149 -1.44 -6.38 -2.25
C TYR A 149 -2.19 -5.84 -1.03
N ILE A 150 -2.32 -4.53 -0.98
CA ILE A 150 -3.19 -3.83 -0.06
C ILE A 150 -4.53 -3.66 -0.77
N PRO A 151 -5.65 -4.04 -0.13
CA PRO A 151 -6.97 -3.85 -0.70
C PRO A 151 -7.38 -2.39 -0.64
N ARG A 152 -8.33 -2.01 -1.49
CA ARG A 152 -8.99 -0.73 -1.36
C ARG A 152 -9.85 -0.71 -0.09
N MET A 153 -9.88 0.42 0.59
CA MET A 153 -10.77 0.64 1.73
C MET A 153 -12.23 0.37 1.35
N THR A 154 -12.95 -0.32 2.22
CA THR A 154 -14.41 -0.50 2.08
C THR A 154 -15.13 0.74 2.56
N THR A 155 -15.94 1.35 1.70
CA THR A 155 -16.78 2.50 2.07
C THR A 155 -17.88 2.09 3.05
N LEU A 156 -18.13 2.94 4.05
CA LEU A 156 -19.23 2.75 4.98
C LEU A 156 -20.55 3.12 4.28
N SER A 157 -21.37 2.12 3.94
CA SER A 157 -22.61 2.27 3.19
C SER A 157 -23.88 2.14 4.03
N ALA A 158 -23.85 1.29 5.05
CA ALA A 158 -24.93 1.10 6.02
C ALA A 158 -24.59 1.72 7.38
N ASP A 159 -25.60 2.05 8.19
CA ASP A 159 -25.41 2.64 9.52
C ASP A 159 -24.69 1.72 10.51
N GLY A 160 -24.80 0.40 10.30
CA GLY A 160 -24.10 -0.62 11.08
C GLY A 160 -22.69 -0.93 10.61
N ASP A 161 -22.22 -0.37 9.49
CA ASP A 161 -20.85 -0.59 9.02
C ASP A 161 -19.85 0.00 10.00
N THR A 162 -18.80 -0.75 10.28
CA THR A 162 -17.77 -0.35 11.23
C THR A 162 -16.48 0.04 10.53
N VAL A 163 -15.77 0.96 11.14
CA VAL A 163 -14.40 1.29 10.73
C VAL A 163 -13.51 0.08 10.98
N ASP A 164 -12.78 -0.32 9.95
CA ASP A 164 -11.93 -1.50 9.96
C ASP A 164 -10.84 -1.37 11.04
N GLY A 165 -10.87 -2.26 12.04
CA GLY A 165 -9.86 -2.66 13.01
C GLY A 165 -8.84 -1.66 13.57
N ILE A 166 -8.95 -0.38 13.25
CA ILE A 166 -7.99 0.65 13.58
C ILE A 166 -8.26 1.17 14.98
N SER A 167 -7.84 0.42 15.94
CA SER A 167 -7.99 0.77 17.34
C SER A 167 -7.33 2.12 17.66
N GLY A 168 -8.15 3.09 18.06
CA GLY A 168 -7.70 4.37 18.61
C GLY A 168 -7.53 5.51 17.59
N TRP A 169 -7.80 5.30 16.32
CA TRP A 169 -7.66 6.34 15.29
C TRP A 169 -8.99 6.94 14.83
N THR A 170 -10.12 6.46 15.36
CA THR A 170 -11.46 6.98 15.06
C THR A 170 -11.61 8.47 15.36
N GLU A 171 -10.86 8.99 16.33
CA GLU A 171 -10.83 10.41 16.67
C GLU A 171 -10.32 11.27 15.49
N TYR A 172 -9.39 10.74 14.68
CA TYR A 172 -8.95 11.42 13.46
C TYR A 172 -10.12 11.61 12.48
N ILE A 173 -10.94 10.57 12.28
CA ILE A 173 -12.09 10.63 11.37
C ILE A 173 -13.11 11.66 11.89
N ILE A 174 -13.39 11.64 13.20
CA ILE A 174 -14.34 12.57 13.83
C ILE A 174 -13.85 14.00 13.70
N CYS A 175 -12.58 14.26 14.03
CA CYS A 175 -11.98 15.59 13.97
C CYS A 175 -11.98 16.14 12.53
N ASP A 176 -11.55 15.33 11.56
CA ASP A 176 -11.46 15.75 10.17
C ASP A 176 -12.84 15.95 9.52
N ALA A 177 -13.79 15.06 9.78
CA ALA A 177 -15.16 15.21 9.30
C ALA A 177 -15.87 16.43 9.93
N ALA A 178 -15.66 16.68 11.24
CA ALA A 178 -16.18 17.88 11.91
C ALA A 178 -15.59 19.17 11.31
N MET A 179 -14.28 19.15 10.99
CA MET A 179 -13.63 20.29 10.34
C MET A 179 -14.25 20.58 8.96
N LYS A 180 -14.54 19.56 8.15
CA LYS A 180 -15.22 19.69 6.85
C LYS A 180 -16.64 20.27 7.01
N CYS A 181 -17.36 19.88 8.06
CA CYS A 181 -18.67 20.44 8.38
C CYS A 181 -18.57 21.92 8.73
N MET A 182 -17.68 22.30 9.64
CA MET A 182 -17.48 23.69 10.07
C MET A 182 -16.96 24.57 8.93
N GLN A 183 -16.14 24.04 8.03
CA GLN A 183 -15.72 24.77 6.81
C GLN A 183 -16.91 25.13 5.93
N LYS A 184 -17.90 24.24 5.79
CA LYS A 184 -19.13 24.53 5.04
C LYS A 184 -19.96 25.61 5.69
N GLU A 185 -19.95 25.69 7.03
CA GLU A 185 -20.64 26.72 7.82
C GLU A 185 -19.83 28.03 7.96
N GLU A 186 -18.67 28.11 7.31
CA GLU A 186 -17.75 29.26 7.39
C GLU A 186 -17.30 29.58 8.83
N SER A 187 -17.30 28.57 9.70
CA SER A 187 -16.88 28.66 11.10
C SER A 187 -15.36 28.51 11.24
N ASP A 188 -14.81 28.97 12.36
CA ASP A 188 -13.37 28.84 12.65
C ASP A 188 -12.99 27.38 12.93
N VAL A 189 -12.09 26.85 12.13
CA VAL A 189 -11.58 25.46 12.22
C VAL A 189 -10.18 25.37 12.83
N SER A 190 -9.60 26.48 13.30
CA SER A 190 -8.21 26.56 13.74
C SER A 190 -7.87 25.55 14.85
N VAL A 191 -8.78 25.36 15.81
CA VAL A 191 -8.61 24.43 16.93
C VAL A 191 -8.61 22.98 16.43
N LEU A 192 -9.57 22.60 15.58
CA LEU A 192 -9.64 21.24 15.01
C LEU A 192 -8.45 20.94 14.09
N MET A 193 -7.96 21.95 13.37
CA MET A 193 -6.75 21.81 12.55
C MET A 193 -5.53 21.51 13.41
N ALA A 194 -5.34 22.21 14.53
CA ALA A 194 -4.26 21.93 15.47
C ALA A 194 -4.38 20.52 16.08
N GLU A 195 -5.59 20.11 16.43
CA GLU A 195 -5.87 18.78 16.97
C GLU A 195 -5.57 17.68 15.91
N LYS A 196 -6.03 17.85 14.67
CA LYS A 196 -5.69 16.94 13.54
C LYS A 196 -4.19 16.78 13.39
N GLN A 197 -3.40 17.87 13.48
CA GLN A 197 -1.93 17.82 13.40
C GLN A 197 -1.32 17.05 14.57
N MET A 198 -1.84 17.17 15.77
CA MET A 198 -1.39 16.37 16.91
C MET A 198 -1.70 14.87 16.72
N LEU A 199 -2.87 14.54 16.18
CA LEU A 199 -3.23 13.16 15.87
C LEU A 199 -2.30 12.56 14.79
N ILE A 200 -1.97 13.31 13.75
CA ILE A 200 -1.01 12.88 12.72
C ILE A 200 0.34 12.57 13.35
N LYS A 201 0.91 13.47 14.16
CA LYS A 201 2.19 13.26 14.86
C LYS A 201 2.15 12.03 15.78
N ARG A 202 1.02 11.80 16.46
CA ARG A 202 0.83 10.61 17.29
C ARG A 202 0.83 9.33 16.44
N ILE A 203 0.17 9.33 15.27
CA ILE A 203 0.18 8.20 14.34
C ILE A 203 1.61 7.93 13.86
N GLU A 204 2.36 8.96 13.50
CA GLU A 204 3.76 8.86 13.06
C GLU A 204 4.64 8.25 14.14
N ALA A 205 4.58 8.78 15.35
CA ALA A 205 5.37 8.29 16.48
C ALA A 205 5.04 6.81 16.82
N MET A 206 3.77 6.42 16.74
CA MET A 206 3.35 5.04 16.97
C MET A 206 3.79 4.10 15.83
N ALA A 207 3.82 4.61 14.59
CA ALA A 207 4.29 3.84 13.44
C ALA A 207 5.77 3.49 13.55
N GLU A 208 6.61 4.44 13.96
CA GLU A 208 8.04 4.25 14.16
C GLU A 208 8.36 3.19 15.22
N SER A 209 7.51 3.05 16.24
CA SER A 209 7.73 2.12 17.36
C SER A 209 7.03 0.78 17.20
N ARG A 210 6.26 0.55 16.16
CA ARG A 210 5.43 -0.66 16.01
C ARG A 210 6.25 -1.94 15.86
N ASP A 211 7.34 -1.89 15.10
CA ASP A 211 8.22 -3.03 14.88
C ASP A 211 9.59 -2.79 15.53
N VAL A 212 9.65 -3.11 16.81
CA VAL A 212 10.89 -2.99 17.61
C VAL A 212 11.93 -4.04 17.20
N GLY A 213 11.53 -5.06 16.43
CA GLY A 213 12.40 -6.15 15.96
C GLY A 213 13.20 -5.82 14.70
N SER A 214 12.88 -4.74 13.99
CA SER A 214 13.64 -4.30 12.82
C SER A 214 14.69 -3.27 13.23
N PRO A 215 15.98 -3.68 13.45
CA PRO A 215 17.02 -2.72 13.73
C PRO A 215 17.14 -1.72 12.58
N ALA A 216 17.27 -0.43 12.91
CA ALA A 216 17.56 0.59 11.92
C ALA A 216 18.77 0.14 11.07
N ARG A 217 18.59 -0.04 9.77
CA ARG A 217 19.70 -0.36 8.88
C ARG A 217 20.62 0.85 8.85
N VAL A 218 21.73 0.78 9.54
CA VAL A 218 22.86 1.67 9.32
C VAL A 218 23.46 1.25 7.98
N SER A 219 23.15 1.98 6.91
CA SER A 219 23.88 1.85 5.66
C SER A 219 25.20 2.60 5.86
N ASP A 220 26.28 1.84 6.05
CA ASP A 220 27.62 2.40 6.09
C ASP A 220 28.02 2.80 4.66
N ASN A 221 27.92 4.08 4.36
CA ASN A 221 28.32 4.67 3.06
C ASN A 221 29.85 4.80 2.91
N MET A 222 30.65 4.20 3.81
CA MET A 222 32.10 4.35 3.80
C MET A 222 32.87 3.40 2.86
N TYR A 223 32.21 2.58 2.06
CA TYR A 223 32.90 1.63 1.17
C TYR A 223 32.94 2.01 -0.32
N SER A 224 32.77 3.28 -0.68
CA SER A 224 32.89 3.69 -2.09
C SER A 224 34.26 4.27 -2.50
N ASP A 225 35.25 4.32 -1.60
CA ASP A 225 36.54 4.98 -1.90
C ASP A 225 37.80 4.08 -1.77
N PHE A 226 37.66 2.77 -2.01
CA PHE A 226 38.85 1.96 -2.26
C PHE A 226 39.13 1.85 -3.76
N SER A 227 39.63 2.93 -4.34
CA SER A 227 40.37 2.86 -5.60
C SER A 227 41.77 2.32 -5.29
N PHE A 228 42.03 1.11 -5.75
CA PHE A 228 43.39 0.57 -5.75
C PHE A 228 44.26 1.44 -6.67
N PRO A 229 45.41 1.98 -6.20
CA PRO A 229 46.34 2.63 -7.10
C PRO A 229 46.91 1.54 -8.05
N SER A 230 46.73 1.77 -9.33
CA SER A 230 47.35 0.95 -10.40
C SER A 230 48.86 1.02 -10.23
N GLY A 231 49.44 -0.09 -9.80
CA GLY A 231 50.89 -0.23 -9.71
C GLY A 231 51.52 -0.07 -11.09
N SER A 232 52.36 0.95 -11.24
CA SER A 232 53.23 1.15 -12.39
C SER A 232 54.17 -0.02 -12.52
N GLY A 233 54.08 -0.74 -13.64
CA GLY A 233 54.99 -1.83 -14.00
C GLY A 233 56.41 -1.32 -14.11
N GLY A 234 57.24 -1.78 -13.20
CA GLY A 234 58.69 -1.63 -13.30
C GLY A 234 59.26 -2.47 -14.48
N ASN A 235 59.84 -1.75 -15.41
CA ASN A 235 60.57 -2.32 -16.55
C ASN A 235 61.90 -2.86 -16.02
N PHE A 236 62.10 -4.19 -15.97
CA PHE A 236 63.41 -4.79 -15.76
C PHE A 236 64.02 -5.07 -17.13
N GLY A 237 64.96 -4.19 -17.55
CA GLY A 237 65.89 -4.46 -18.66
C GLY A 237 66.97 -5.41 -18.19
N GLY A 238 67.09 -6.55 -18.92
CA GLY A 238 68.17 -7.48 -18.76
C GLY A 238 69.42 -7.00 -19.50
N GLY A 239 70.53 -7.22 -18.90
CA GLY A 239 71.83 -7.27 -19.52
C GLY A 239 72.26 -8.71 -19.71
#